data_e99f313d0422945f3a1fca685f16f2a4
#
_entry.id   e99f313d0422945f3a1fca685f16f2a4
#
_cell.length_a   1.000
_cell.length_b   1.000
_cell.length_c   1.000
_cell.angle_alpha   90.00
_cell.angle_beta   90.00
_cell.angle_gamma   90.00
#
_symmetry.space_group_name_H-M   'P 1'
#
loop_
_entity.id
_entity.type
_entity.pdbx_description
1 polymer ?
#
loop_
_entity_poly.entity_id
_entity_poly.type
_entity_poly.pdbx_seq_one_letter_code
_entity_poly.pdbx_strand_id
1 'polypeptide(L)' 'MLKTESTNMNMSGNISNNEIIVANVGGNFNGGEDLYFNVSIGNYADLIANKEMFYADLQAFVDQMLEAVVDLKE' A
#
# COMPACT_ATOMS: atom_id res chain seq x y z
N MET A 1 -6.99 -33.81 7.64
CA MET A 1 -7.67 -32.79 6.84
C MET A 1 -6.64 -31.82 6.25
N LEU A 2 -6.75 -31.58 4.99
CA LEU A 2 -5.86 -30.65 4.35
C LEU A 2 -6.34 -29.23 4.58
N LYS A 3 -5.50 -28.41 5.15
CA LYS A 3 -5.78 -27.00 5.32
C LYS A 3 -4.79 -26.21 4.48
N THR A 4 -5.30 -25.58 3.45
CA THR A 4 -4.47 -24.78 2.59
C THR A 4 -4.55 -23.33 3.03
N GLU A 5 -3.43 -22.82 3.48
CA GLU A 5 -3.34 -21.42 3.86
C GLU A 5 -2.51 -20.67 2.83
N SER A 6 -3.14 -20.41 1.73
CA SER A 6 -2.51 -19.62 0.69
C SER A 6 -3.14 -18.24 0.71
N THR A 7 -2.62 -17.38 1.53
CA THR A 7 -3.18 -16.06 1.70
C THR A 7 -2.21 -14.99 1.22
N ASN A 8 -1.73 -15.18 -0.01
CA ASN A 8 -0.93 -14.15 -0.64
C ASN A 8 -1.85 -13.03 -1.09
N MET A 9 -1.49 -11.83 -0.75
CA MET A 9 -2.24 -10.66 -1.15
C MET A 9 -1.29 -9.57 -1.62
N ASN A 10 -1.61 -9.00 -2.76
CA ASN A 10 -0.89 -7.86 -3.29
C ASN A 10 -1.87 -6.73 -3.50
N MET A 11 -1.52 -5.57 -3.02
CA MET A 11 -2.27 -4.36 -3.28
C MET A 11 -1.35 -3.33 -3.88
N SER A 12 -1.88 -2.54 -4.79
CA SER A 12 -1.10 -1.47 -5.38
C SER A 12 -2.01 -0.28 -5.66
N GLY A 13 -1.40 0.87 -5.72
CA GLY A 13 -2.11 2.09 -6.03
C GLY A 13 -1.15 3.17 -6.45
N ASN A 14 -1.70 4.31 -6.76
CA ASN A 14 -0.86 5.46 -7.01
C ASN A 14 -1.40 6.67 -6.26
N ILE A 15 -0.49 7.57 -5.94
CA ILE A 15 -0.82 8.85 -5.33
C ILE A 15 -0.58 9.90 -6.40
N SER A 16 -1.63 10.60 -6.76
CA SER A 16 -1.54 11.56 -7.85
C SER A 16 -2.08 12.92 -7.42
N ASN A 17 -1.64 13.93 -8.11
CA ASN A 17 -2.09 15.30 -7.93
C ASN A 17 -2.32 15.90 -9.30
N ASN A 18 -3.58 16.24 -9.61
CA ASN A 18 -3.94 16.83 -10.91
C ASN A 18 -3.40 16.04 -12.09
N GLU A 19 -3.67 14.74 -12.10
CA GLU A 19 -3.27 13.81 -13.16
C GLU A 19 -1.77 13.52 -13.22
N ILE A 20 -0.98 14.09 -12.32
CA ILE A 20 0.44 13.79 -12.22
C ILE A 20 0.64 12.74 -11.15
N ILE A 21 1.24 11.63 -11.51
CA ILE A 21 1.52 10.56 -10.55
C ILE A 21 2.74 10.96 -9.73
N VAL A 22 2.52 11.19 -8.45
CA VAL A 22 3.58 11.56 -7.52
C VAL A 22 4.35 10.32 -7.07
N ALA A 23 3.64 9.25 -6.78
CA ALA A 23 4.26 8.03 -6.29
C ALA A 23 3.39 6.83 -6.59
N ASN A 24 4.03 5.68 -6.68
CA ASN A 24 3.34 4.40 -6.73
C ASN A 24 3.57 3.69 -5.41
N VAL A 25 2.53 3.10 -4.85
CA VAL A 25 2.61 2.41 -3.58
C VAL A 25 2.22 0.96 -3.78
N GLY A 26 2.81 0.09 -2.99
CA GLY A 26 2.50 -1.32 -3.06
C GLY A 26 2.59 -1.95 -1.69
N GLY A 27 1.83 -3.01 -1.50
CA GLY A 27 1.89 -3.83 -0.32
C GLY A 27 1.82 -5.28 -0.70
N ASN A 28 2.53 -6.11 0.01
CA ASN A 28 2.60 -7.54 -0.24
C ASN A 28 2.54 -8.30 1.08
N PHE A 29 1.59 -9.21 1.17
CA PHE A 29 1.45 -10.11 2.30
C PHE A 29 1.57 -11.54 1.78
N ASN A 30 2.55 -12.29 2.27
CA ASN A 30 2.87 -13.60 1.73
C ASN A 30 2.24 -14.77 2.49
N GLY A 31 1.22 -14.51 3.27
CA GLY A 31 0.51 -15.57 3.97
C GLY A 31 1.13 -16.02 5.28
N GLY A 32 2.36 -15.62 5.54
CA GLY A 32 3.03 -15.89 6.80
C GLY A 32 2.85 -14.72 7.77
N GLU A 33 3.95 -14.22 8.29
CA GLU A 33 3.92 -13.08 9.19
C GLU A 33 4.53 -11.84 8.54
N ASP A 34 4.99 -11.98 7.31
CA ASP A 34 5.70 -10.90 6.64
C ASP A 34 4.73 -10.02 5.86
N LEU A 35 4.79 -8.75 6.12
CA LEU A 35 4.01 -7.76 5.43
C LEU A 35 4.97 -6.67 4.96
N TYR A 36 4.99 -6.44 3.66
CA TYR A 36 5.92 -5.50 3.06
C TYR A 36 5.16 -4.36 2.40
N PHE A 37 5.69 -3.17 2.58
CA PHE A 37 5.21 -2.00 1.87
C PHE A 37 6.35 -1.42 1.07
N ASN A 38 6.04 -0.88 -0.10
CA ASN A 38 7.04 -0.14 -0.85
C ASN A 38 6.41 1.10 -1.45
N VAL A 39 7.24 2.11 -1.64
CA VAL A 39 6.84 3.37 -2.24
C VAL A 39 7.89 3.74 -3.26
N SER A 40 7.43 3.99 -4.48
CA SER A 40 8.31 4.40 -5.56
C SER A 40 7.93 5.83 -5.95
N ILE A 41 8.84 6.76 -5.71
CA ILE A 41 8.56 8.17 -5.94
C ILE A 41 8.85 8.50 -7.39
N GLY A 42 7.83 9.00 -8.08
CA GLY A 42 7.98 9.39 -9.47
C GLY A 42 8.32 10.85 -9.66
N ASN A 43 7.89 11.68 -8.72
CA ASN A 43 8.12 13.12 -8.84
C ASN A 43 8.32 13.74 -7.46
N TYR A 44 9.58 13.92 -7.09
CA TYR A 44 9.89 14.46 -5.76
C TYR A 44 9.45 15.91 -5.60
N ALA A 45 9.50 16.70 -6.66
CA ALA A 45 9.09 18.10 -6.58
C ALA A 45 7.61 18.20 -6.22
N ASP A 46 6.76 17.40 -6.84
CA ASP A 46 5.34 17.38 -6.53
C ASP A 46 5.08 16.80 -5.15
N LEU A 47 5.86 15.80 -4.74
CA LEU A 47 5.73 15.24 -3.40
C LEU A 47 6.00 16.29 -2.34
N ILE A 48 7.09 17.05 -2.49
CA ILE A 48 7.47 18.07 -1.52
C ILE A 48 6.41 19.18 -1.49
N ALA A 49 5.92 19.57 -2.66
CA ALA A 49 4.91 20.63 -2.74
C ALA A 49 3.58 20.21 -2.13
N ASN A 50 3.28 18.91 -2.10
CA ASN A 50 2.00 18.39 -1.63
C ASN A 50 2.18 17.30 -0.57
N LYS A 51 3.14 17.49 0.31
CA LYS A 51 3.52 16.44 1.26
C LYS A 51 2.40 16.03 2.20
N GLU A 52 1.55 16.96 2.60
CA GLU A 52 0.44 16.62 3.50
C GLU A 52 -0.56 15.71 2.80
N MET A 53 -0.88 15.98 1.55
CA MET A 53 -1.74 15.12 0.75
C MET A 53 -1.09 13.74 0.58
N PHE A 54 0.21 13.72 0.28
CA PHE A 54 0.95 12.48 0.12
C PHE A 54 0.89 11.63 1.40
N TYR A 55 1.14 12.26 2.55
CA TYR A 55 1.09 11.53 3.82
C TYR A 55 -0.29 10.96 4.10
N ALA A 56 -1.33 11.75 3.83
CA ALA A 56 -2.70 11.29 4.05
C ALA A 56 -3.05 10.11 3.15
N ASP A 57 -2.68 10.18 1.88
CA ASP A 57 -2.97 9.10 0.94
C ASP A 57 -2.17 7.85 1.25
N LEU A 58 -0.91 8.00 1.64
CA LEU A 58 -0.09 6.86 2.05
C LEU A 58 -0.66 6.20 3.30
N GLN A 59 -1.08 7.00 4.28
CA GLN A 59 -1.71 6.48 5.49
C GLN A 59 -2.97 5.70 5.16
N ALA A 60 -3.80 6.23 4.24
CA ALA A 60 -5.02 5.55 3.83
C ALA A 60 -4.71 4.20 3.18
N PHE A 61 -3.67 4.14 2.35
CA PHE A 61 -3.26 2.90 1.71
C PHE A 61 -2.81 1.87 2.75
N VAL A 62 -1.97 2.29 3.69
CA VAL A 62 -1.49 1.41 4.75
C VAL A 62 -2.66 0.89 5.58
N ASP A 63 -3.60 1.75 5.93
CA ASP A 63 -4.76 1.35 6.71
C ASP A 63 -5.62 0.32 5.97
N GLN A 64 -5.85 0.53 4.67
CA GLN A 64 -6.59 -0.43 3.87
C GLN A 64 -5.91 -1.79 3.81
N MET A 65 -4.61 -1.79 3.63
CA MET A 65 -3.84 -3.03 3.58
C MET A 65 -3.89 -3.75 4.92
N LEU A 66 -3.73 -3.03 6.01
CA LEU A 66 -3.77 -3.63 7.35
C LEU A 66 -5.15 -4.20 7.66
N GLU A 67 -6.22 -3.49 7.30
CA GLU A 67 -7.56 -4.01 7.49
C GLU A 67 -7.79 -5.30 6.70
N ALA A 68 -7.32 -5.33 5.47
CA ALA A 68 -7.48 -6.52 4.64
C ALA A 68 -6.71 -7.71 5.21
N VAL A 69 -5.49 -7.47 5.72
CA VAL A 69 -4.69 -8.53 6.35
C VAL A 69 -5.37 -9.04 7.62
N VAL A 70 -5.90 -8.14 8.44
CA VAL A 70 -6.61 -8.52 9.65
C VAL A 70 -7.82 -9.39 9.31
N ASP A 71 -8.58 -9.01 8.29
CA ASP A 71 -9.73 -9.79 7.86
C ASP A 71 -9.33 -11.20 7.40
N LEU A 72 -8.19 -11.33 6.73
CA LEU A 72 -7.69 -12.63 6.31
C LEU A 72 -7.29 -13.52 7.48
N LYS A 73 -6.80 -12.91 8.55
CA LYS A 73 -6.34 -13.66 9.73
C LYS A 73 -7.46 -14.02 10.69
N GLU A 74 -8.59 -13.38 10.58
CA GLU A 74 -9.76 -13.70 11.38
C GLU A 74 -10.49 -14.90 10.75
#